data_798fe162d82d42003c15a00447c85c59
#
_entry.id   798fe162d82d42003c15a00447c85c59
#
_cell.length_a   1.000
_cell.length_b   1.000
_cell.length_c   1.000
_cell.angle_alpha   90.00
_cell.angle_beta   90.00
_cell.angle_gamma   90.00
#
_symmetry.space_group_name_H-M   'P 1'
#
loop_
_entity.id
_entity.type
_entity.pdbx_description
1 polymer ?
#
loop_
_entity_poly.entity_id
_entity_poly.type
_entity_poly.pdbx_seq_one_letter_code
_entity_poly.pdbx_strand_id
1 'polypeptide(L)'
;MEAVIEKPWLKHYEEGVPATIDYPKTVLPNVLADTARKHQAHPAMIFKGAKLTYGEFNTLVDKLAAGLQKLGVRKGDRVAIHLPNCPQFPISYYAILRAGGIVVPCNPTYVAREMEHQLNDSGSEVIITLSAFYPLIKQIRAKTQLRHVIVAKIKTYLPGLLRFLFTIAKEKKEGHAVDISGDANTYWFQDVLAQAPEKPTPVDLSWDDTAVLMYTGGTTGVSKGAQLTHKNILVNAVQCKHWMKTSEATEIVLTTLPLFHSYGMTTCMNHSVCTASTMILVPNPRDLKDVLETINKYHPTVYPGVPAMYVAINNDPGVLAGKYNVRSIRACVSGAAGLPVEVQKKFEEITGGKLVEGYGLSEATPVTHANPIFGENRVGTIGLPWPDTEAVIMDLDTGEKILPPGEAGELCIRGPQVMKGYWNMPTETANTLRGGWLHTGDIAVMDEDGYFRIVDRKKDMILGAGGFNIYPREIEDVLYEHPKVKEVAAVGVPVGEKGERPKVFIVLKEGETATEEEILEFCRQNLAPYKVPKFVEFRDELPKTMVGKILRRVLLEEELKKQQEKTD
;
A
#
# COMPACT_ATOMS: atom_id res chain seq x y z
N MET A 1 -1.58 -37.34 -0.37
CA MET A 1 -0.87 -36.85 -1.58
C MET A 1 -1.33 -35.42 -1.76
N GLU A 2 -0.41 -34.45 -1.67
CA GLU A 2 -0.76 -33.07 -2.07
C GLU A 2 -1.19 -33.09 -3.54
N ALA A 3 -2.32 -32.50 -3.85
CA ALA A 3 -2.77 -32.35 -5.23
C ALA A 3 -1.71 -31.54 -6.00
N VAL A 4 -1.25 -32.07 -7.12
CA VAL A 4 -0.35 -31.33 -8.00
C VAL A 4 -1.15 -30.16 -8.58
N ILE A 5 -0.75 -28.94 -8.22
CA ILE A 5 -1.42 -27.73 -8.71
C ILE A 5 -0.88 -27.47 -10.11
N GLU A 6 -1.77 -27.47 -11.09
CA GLU A 6 -1.44 -27.01 -12.43
C GLU A 6 -1.17 -25.51 -12.40
N LYS A 7 -0.12 -25.07 -13.08
CA LYS A 7 0.31 -23.68 -13.17
C LYS A 7 0.23 -23.20 -14.61
N PRO A 8 -0.99 -23.06 -15.18
CA PRO A 8 -1.14 -22.69 -16.59
C PRO A 8 -0.53 -21.33 -16.92
N TRP A 9 -0.50 -20.43 -15.96
CA TRP A 9 0.07 -19.07 -16.08
C TRP A 9 1.54 -19.01 -16.45
N LEU A 10 2.34 -20.08 -16.19
CA LEU A 10 3.78 -20.07 -16.50
C LEU A 10 4.07 -19.96 -18.00
N LYS A 11 3.13 -20.38 -18.86
CA LYS A 11 3.24 -20.25 -20.33
C LYS A 11 3.08 -18.81 -20.81
N HIS A 12 2.47 -17.96 -19.98
CA HIS A 12 2.15 -16.56 -20.27
C HIS A 12 3.10 -15.59 -19.56
N TYR A 13 4.12 -16.11 -18.89
CA TYR A 13 5.16 -15.25 -18.34
C TYR A 13 5.91 -14.55 -19.47
N GLU A 14 6.18 -13.29 -19.25
CA GLU A 14 6.97 -12.50 -20.17
C GLU A 14 8.39 -13.06 -20.30
N GLU A 15 8.95 -13.03 -21.51
CA GLU A 15 10.32 -13.49 -21.76
C GLU A 15 11.31 -12.85 -20.77
N GLY A 16 12.14 -13.68 -20.13
CA GLY A 16 13.12 -13.27 -19.13
C GLY A 16 12.56 -13.19 -17.70
N VAL A 17 11.26 -13.40 -17.49
CA VAL A 17 10.70 -13.60 -16.13
C VAL A 17 10.78 -15.08 -15.77
N PRO A 18 11.57 -15.47 -14.74
CA PRO A 18 11.74 -16.86 -14.38
C PRO A 18 10.50 -17.39 -13.61
N ALA A 19 10.20 -18.69 -13.76
CA ALA A 19 9.16 -19.35 -12.96
C ALA A 19 9.55 -19.46 -11.48
N THR A 20 10.85 -19.60 -11.22
CA THR A 20 11.44 -19.74 -9.86
C THR A 20 12.67 -18.85 -9.77
N ILE A 21 12.85 -18.19 -8.63
CA ILE A 21 13.96 -17.26 -8.35
C ILE A 21 14.87 -17.84 -7.27
N ASP A 22 16.18 -17.74 -7.48
CA ASP A 22 17.16 -17.98 -6.43
C ASP A 22 17.31 -16.73 -5.55
N TYR A 23 16.64 -16.74 -4.42
CA TYR A 23 16.60 -15.61 -3.50
C TYR A 23 17.86 -15.54 -2.64
N PRO A 24 18.45 -14.34 -2.46
CA PRO A 24 19.59 -14.17 -1.56
C PRO A 24 19.14 -14.42 -0.10
N LYS A 25 19.67 -15.47 0.54
CA LYS A 25 19.36 -15.79 1.94
C LYS A 25 20.09 -14.83 2.89
N THR A 26 19.59 -13.60 2.98
CA THR A 26 20.15 -12.53 3.80
C THR A 26 19.03 -11.68 4.42
N VAL A 27 19.39 -10.75 5.29
CA VAL A 27 18.46 -9.84 5.96
C VAL A 27 18.48 -8.46 5.30
N LEU A 28 17.39 -7.71 5.38
CA LEU A 28 17.25 -6.39 4.73
C LEU A 28 18.37 -5.39 5.03
N PRO A 29 18.88 -5.26 6.29
CA PRO A 29 19.99 -4.38 6.59
C PRO A 29 21.27 -4.72 5.81
N ASN A 30 21.52 -6.00 5.56
CA ASN A 30 22.69 -6.45 4.78
C ASN A 30 22.53 -6.12 3.31
N VAL A 31 21.30 -6.23 2.76
CA VAL A 31 21.01 -5.81 1.37
C VAL A 31 21.39 -4.34 1.18
N LEU A 32 20.98 -3.44 2.10
CA LEU A 32 21.36 -2.04 2.04
C LEU A 32 22.89 -1.85 2.14
N ALA A 33 23.55 -2.56 3.05
CA ALA A 33 25.00 -2.48 3.22
C ALA A 33 25.75 -2.91 1.96
N ASP A 34 25.31 -4.00 1.31
CA ASP A 34 25.89 -4.50 0.07
C ASP A 34 25.64 -3.55 -1.11
N THR A 35 24.42 -3.00 -1.22
CA THR A 35 24.09 -1.99 -2.22
C THR A 35 24.93 -0.72 -2.03
N ALA A 36 25.04 -0.25 -0.80
CA ALA A 36 25.87 0.93 -0.49
C ALA A 36 27.36 0.70 -0.76
N ARG A 37 27.88 -0.52 -0.54
CA ARG A 37 29.26 -0.87 -0.86
C ARG A 37 29.54 -0.87 -2.34
N LYS A 38 28.59 -1.39 -3.16
CA LYS A 38 28.73 -1.47 -4.63
C LYS A 38 28.46 -0.14 -5.32
N HIS A 39 27.53 0.65 -4.82
CA HIS A 39 27.00 1.86 -5.43
C HIS A 39 27.11 3.09 -4.53
N GLN A 40 28.24 3.25 -3.83
CA GLN A 40 28.44 4.26 -2.78
C GLN A 40 28.06 5.68 -3.20
N ALA A 41 28.45 6.11 -4.39
CA ALA A 41 28.19 7.46 -4.90
C ALA A 41 26.84 7.59 -5.63
N HIS A 42 26.12 6.47 -5.87
CA HIS A 42 24.84 6.52 -6.59
C HIS A 42 23.76 7.15 -5.69
N PRO A 43 22.90 8.03 -6.24
CA PRO A 43 21.79 8.60 -5.46
C PRO A 43 20.81 7.52 -4.99
N ALA A 44 20.63 7.38 -3.69
CA ALA A 44 19.61 6.51 -3.10
C ALA A 44 18.24 7.19 -3.08
N MET A 45 18.23 8.49 -2.75
CA MET A 45 16.98 9.24 -2.70
C MET A 45 17.18 10.71 -3.04
N ILE A 46 16.10 11.30 -3.58
CA ILE A 46 15.96 12.72 -3.88
C ILE A 46 14.75 13.23 -3.11
N PHE A 47 14.92 14.30 -2.35
CA PHE A 47 13.85 14.95 -1.59
C PHE A 47 13.88 16.46 -1.79
N LYS A 48 12.87 17.01 -2.49
CA LYS A 48 12.76 18.46 -2.75
C LYS A 48 14.04 19.11 -3.32
N GLY A 49 14.83 18.33 -4.05
CA GLY A 49 16.09 18.77 -4.67
C GLY A 49 17.36 18.40 -3.92
N ALA A 50 17.29 18.05 -2.65
CA ALA A 50 18.42 17.46 -1.96
C ALA A 50 18.61 15.99 -2.38
N LYS A 51 19.87 15.58 -2.53
CA LYS A 51 20.25 14.21 -2.88
C LYS A 51 20.96 13.57 -1.70
N LEU A 52 20.68 12.29 -1.47
CA LEU A 52 21.38 11.45 -0.53
C LEU A 52 21.87 10.21 -1.27
N THR A 53 23.18 9.95 -1.22
CA THR A 53 23.78 8.76 -1.85
C THR A 53 23.56 7.51 -1.02
N TYR A 54 23.75 6.32 -1.61
CA TYR A 54 23.67 5.04 -0.87
C TYR A 54 24.71 4.97 0.25
N GLY A 55 25.93 5.51 0.03
CA GLY A 55 26.96 5.58 1.07
C GLY A 55 26.54 6.45 2.25
N GLU A 56 26.01 7.65 2.01
CA GLU A 56 25.49 8.54 3.05
C GLU A 56 24.28 7.92 3.75
N PHE A 57 23.36 7.32 2.99
CA PHE A 57 22.20 6.62 3.54
C PHE A 57 22.63 5.51 4.51
N ASN A 58 23.55 4.63 4.10
CA ASN A 58 24.05 3.56 4.94
C ASN A 58 24.75 4.08 6.20
N THR A 59 25.51 5.18 6.09
CA THR A 59 26.18 5.82 7.24
C THR A 59 25.17 6.37 8.25
N LEU A 60 24.10 7.01 7.78
CA LEU A 60 23.03 7.51 8.66
C LEU A 60 22.25 6.37 9.33
N VAL A 61 22.05 5.27 8.60
CA VAL A 61 21.44 4.05 9.16
C VAL A 61 22.32 3.46 10.26
N ASP A 62 23.63 3.37 10.06
CA ASP A 62 24.56 2.90 11.09
C ASP A 62 24.47 3.76 12.36
N LYS A 63 24.56 5.08 12.22
CA LYS A 63 24.49 6.02 13.35
C LYS A 63 23.16 5.95 14.08
N LEU A 64 22.03 5.92 13.34
CA LEU A 64 20.73 5.83 13.99
C LEU A 64 20.54 4.49 14.70
N ALA A 65 21.00 3.38 14.11
CA ALA A 65 20.95 2.05 14.73
C ALA A 65 21.74 2.03 16.04
N ALA A 66 22.97 2.59 16.04
CA ALA A 66 23.77 2.73 17.26
C ALA A 66 23.08 3.63 18.31
N GLY A 67 22.43 4.72 17.86
CA GLY A 67 21.64 5.59 18.72
C GLY A 67 20.45 4.87 19.35
N LEU A 68 19.71 4.06 18.58
CA LEU A 68 18.60 3.25 19.08
C LEU A 68 19.08 2.20 20.11
N GLN A 69 20.21 1.54 19.84
CA GLN A 69 20.81 0.60 20.82
C GLN A 69 21.23 1.30 22.11
N LYS A 70 21.77 2.54 22.03
CA LYS A 70 22.08 3.36 23.19
C LYS A 70 20.84 3.73 24.01
N LEU A 71 19.68 3.88 23.35
CA LEU A 71 18.37 4.07 24.00
C LEU A 71 17.76 2.76 24.52
N GLY A 72 18.45 1.63 24.38
CA GLY A 72 18.05 0.34 24.92
C GLY A 72 17.32 -0.58 23.95
N VAL A 73 17.18 -0.22 22.67
CA VAL A 73 16.56 -1.08 21.66
C VAL A 73 17.41 -2.34 21.45
N ARG A 74 16.78 -3.49 21.53
CA ARG A 74 17.35 -4.83 21.38
C ARG A 74 16.63 -5.61 20.31
N LYS A 75 17.16 -6.79 19.97
CA LYS A 75 16.52 -7.74 19.05
C LYS A 75 15.08 -8.06 19.50
N GLY A 76 14.14 -7.88 18.58
CA GLY A 76 12.73 -8.15 18.80
C GLY A 76 11.91 -7.00 19.41
N ASP A 77 12.54 -5.88 19.82
CA ASP A 77 11.82 -4.71 20.29
C ASP A 77 11.11 -4.00 19.13
N ARG A 78 9.89 -3.51 19.39
CA ARG A 78 9.08 -2.81 18.39
C ARG A 78 9.36 -1.32 18.48
N VAL A 79 9.69 -0.74 17.32
CA VAL A 79 9.92 0.70 17.17
C VAL A 79 8.95 1.25 16.13
N ALA A 80 8.12 2.19 16.57
CA ALA A 80 7.12 2.83 15.69
C ALA A 80 7.75 3.92 14.82
N ILE A 81 7.31 4.00 13.55
CA ILE A 81 7.65 5.06 12.61
C ILE A 81 6.38 5.81 12.23
N HIS A 82 6.29 7.07 12.62
CA HIS A 82 5.17 7.97 12.33
C HIS A 82 5.65 9.16 11.50
N LEU A 83 5.99 8.87 10.24
CA LEU A 83 6.61 9.80 9.30
C LEU A 83 5.96 9.70 7.91
N PRO A 84 5.85 10.80 7.17
CA PRO A 84 5.49 10.77 5.75
C PRO A 84 6.68 10.30 4.89
N ASN A 85 6.50 10.29 3.55
CA ASN A 85 7.59 10.04 2.60
C ASN A 85 8.66 11.13 2.68
N CYS A 86 9.62 10.97 3.56
CA CYS A 86 10.77 11.85 3.74
C CYS A 86 12.02 11.01 4.03
N PRO A 87 13.25 11.54 3.88
CA PRO A 87 14.48 10.75 4.04
C PRO A 87 14.58 10.05 5.40
N GLN A 88 14.00 10.65 6.45
CA GLN A 88 14.01 10.06 7.77
C GLN A 88 13.23 8.73 7.83
N PHE A 89 12.26 8.48 6.96
CA PHE A 89 11.51 7.22 6.95
C PHE A 89 12.41 6.03 6.55
N PRO A 90 13.04 5.99 5.36
CA PRO A 90 13.96 4.92 5.00
C PRO A 90 15.14 4.78 5.97
N ILE A 91 15.69 5.90 6.46
CA ILE A 91 16.80 5.89 7.45
C ILE A 91 16.33 5.18 8.72
N SER A 92 15.16 5.54 9.25
CA SER A 92 14.59 4.92 10.46
C SER A 92 14.29 3.44 10.25
N TYR A 93 13.66 3.10 9.13
CA TYR A 93 13.29 1.73 8.78
C TYR A 93 14.51 0.79 8.81
N TYR A 94 15.55 1.12 8.05
CA TYR A 94 16.74 0.28 8.00
C TYR A 94 17.58 0.34 9.30
N ALA A 95 17.55 1.46 10.03
CA ALA A 95 18.22 1.57 11.31
C ALA A 95 17.60 0.70 12.41
N ILE A 96 16.27 0.66 12.48
CA ILE A 96 15.53 -0.20 13.40
C ILE A 96 15.88 -1.67 13.12
N LEU A 97 15.80 -2.08 11.85
CA LEU A 97 16.14 -3.43 11.45
C LEU A 97 17.61 -3.78 11.75
N ARG A 98 18.54 -2.85 11.54
CA ARG A 98 19.98 -3.04 11.83
C ARG A 98 20.26 -3.12 13.32
N ALA A 99 19.50 -2.42 14.13
CA ALA A 99 19.55 -2.52 15.60
C ALA A 99 18.93 -3.83 16.13
N GLY A 100 18.31 -4.61 15.27
CA GLY A 100 17.60 -5.85 15.62
C GLY A 100 16.13 -5.64 15.98
N GLY A 101 15.62 -4.42 15.87
CA GLY A 101 14.23 -4.10 16.18
C GLY A 101 13.24 -4.50 15.07
N ILE A 102 11.98 -4.50 15.43
CA ILE A 102 10.84 -4.72 14.54
C ILE A 102 10.21 -3.36 14.22
N VAL A 103 10.07 -3.05 12.93
CA VAL A 103 9.45 -1.80 12.48
C VAL A 103 7.93 -1.88 12.63
N VAL A 104 7.33 -0.83 13.19
CA VAL A 104 5.87 -0.66 13.27
C VAL A 104 5.50 0.64 12.53
N PRO A 105 5.20 0.56 11.21
CA PRO A 105 4.85 1.74 10.43
C PRO A 105 3.46 2.23 10.85
N CYS A 106 3.36 3.52 11.18
CA CYS A 106 2.11 4.16 11.57
C CYS A 106 1.64 5.15 10.51
N ASN A 107 0.34 5.16 10.26
CA ASN A 107 -0.25 6.11 9.33
C ASN A 107 -0.19 7.54 9.89
N PRO A 108 0.42 8.52 9.17
CA PRO A 108 0.51 9.91 9.61
C PRO A 108 -0.83 10.62 9.84
N THR A 109 -1.93 10.07 9.34
CA THR A 109 -3.27 10.66 9.51
C THR A 109 -4.08 10.03 10.63
N TYR A 110 -3.51 9.09 11.37
CA TYR A 110 -4.21 8.48 12.51
C TYR A 110 -4.54 9.52 13.57
N VAL A 111 -5.75 9.39 14.12
CA VAL A 111 -6.17 10.14 15.31
C VAL A 111 -5.68 9.45 16.60
N ALA A 112 -5.84 10.12 17.73
CA ALA A 112 -5.34 9.64 19.03
C ALA A 112 -5.74 8.20 19.34
N ARG A 113 -7.01 7.83 19.11
CA ARG A 113 -7.54 6.48 19.39
C ARG A 113 -6.87 5.39 18.56
N GLU A 114 -6.64 5.64 17.26
CA GLU A 114 -6.02 4.67 16.35
C GLU A 114 -4.54 4.50 16.67
N MET A 115 -3.85 5.61 16.94
CA MET A 115 -2.44 5.59 17.31
C MET A 115 -2.21 4.89 18.66
N GLU A 116 -3.05 5.20 19.66
CA GLU A 116 -3.00 4.56 20.99
C GLU A 116 -3.23 3.05 20.88
N HIS A 117 -4.20 2.62 20.07
CA HIS A 117 -4.45 1.21 19.81
C HIS A 117 -3.22 0.52 19.21
N GLN A 118 -2.68 1.05 18.10
CA GLN A 118 -1.56 0.41 17.41
C GLN A 118 -0.29 0.35 18.27
N LEU A 119 0.01 1.40 19.04
CA LEU A 119 1.17 1.43 19.93
C LEU A 119 1.05 0.42 21.08
N ASN A 120 -0.13 0.27 21.66
CA ASN A 120 -0.38 -0.67 22.74
C ASN A 120 -0.41 -2.12 22.25
N ASP A 121 -1.08 -2.42 21.14
CA ASP A 121 -1.15 -3.75 20.56
C ASP A 121 0.23 -4.25 20.12
N SER A 122 1.01 -3.40 19.46
CA SER A 122 2.38 -3.73 19.08
C SER A 122 3.33 -3.81 20.29
N GLY A 123 3.01 -3.17 21.40
CA GLY A 123 3.91 -2.99 22.54
C GLY A 123 5.13 -2.14 22.17
N SER A 124 4.96 -1.09 21.36
CA SER A 124 6.05 -0.21 20.95
C SER A 124 6.51 0.67 22.12
N GLU A 125 7.81 0.61 22.47
CA GLU A 125 8.40 1.43 23.53
C GLU A 125 9.14 2.66 23.01
N VAL A 126 9.46 2.69 21.71
CA VAL A 126 10.12 3.79 21.03
C VAL A 126 9.31 4.21 19.81
N ILE A 127 9.20 5.52 19.60
CA ILE A 127 8.58 6.08 18.39
C ILE A 127 9.48 7.13 17.76
N ILE A 128 9.57 7.09 16.41
CA ILE A 128 10.17 8.14 15.60
C ILE A 128 9.04 8.86 14.89
N THR A 129 8.80 10.12 15.25
CA THR A 129 7.67 10.91 14.77
C THR A 129 8.11 12.23 14.14
N LEU A 130 7.27 12.79 13.28
CA LEU A 130 7.50 14.12 12.72
C LEU A 130 7.15 15.21 13.74
N SER A 131 7.86 16.32 13.71
CA SER A 131 7.59 17.47 14.60
C SER A 131 6.14 17.94 14.56
N ALA A 132 5.50 17.97 13.37
CA ALA A 132 4.08 18.34 13.24
C ALA A 132 3.13 17.36 13.94
N PHE A 133 3.53 16.11 14.12
CA PHE A 133 2.70 15.06 14.75
C PHE A 133 3.04 14.85 16.23
N TYR A 134 4.10 15.48 16.72
CA TYR A 134 4.54 15.36 18.12
C TYR A 134 3.46 15.71 19.14
N PRO A 135 2.63 16.76 18.96
CA PRO A 135 1.58 17.08 19.91
C PRO A 135 0.60 15.92 20.15
N LEU A 136 0.26 15.16 19.10
CA LEU A 136 -0.57 13.95 19.20
C LEU A 136 0.12 12.89 20.07
N ILE A 137 1.40 12.62 19.81
CA ILE A 137 2.18 11.64 20.57
C ILE A 137 2.30 12.04 22.04
N LYS A 138 2.57 13.33 22.32
CA LYS A 138 2.61 13.88 23.68
C LYS A 138 1.28 13.66 24.42
N GLN A 139 0.16 13.88 23.74
CA GLN A 139 -1.20 13.71 24.29
C GLN A 139 -1.46 12.26 24.73
N ILE A 140 -1.04 11.27 23.91
CA ILE A 140 -1.37 9.86 24.16
C ILE A 140 -0.29 9.11 24.94
N ARG A 141 0.92 9.69 25.11
CA ARG A 141 2.09 9.00 25.68
C ARG A 141 1.80 8.31 27.00
N ALA A 142 1.10 8.98 27.91
CA ALA A 142 0.77 8.43 29.23
C ALA A 142 -0.18 7.21 29.19
N LYS A 143 -0.84 6.99 28.06
CA LYS A 143 -1.74 5.85 27.82
C LYS A 143 -1.09 4.71 27.03
N THR A 144 0.19 4.84 26.74
CA THR A 144 0.97 3.90 25.93
C THR A 144 2.19 3.41 26.70
N GLN A 145 2.92 2.44 26.13
CA GLN A 145 4.18 1.93 26.69
C GLN A 145 5.41 2.73 26.23
N LEU A 146 5.23 3.89 25.56
CA LEU A 146 6.31 4.69 25.01
C LEU A 146 7.26 5.23 26.08
N ARG A 147 8.48 4.73 26.06
CA ARG A 147 9.60 5.21 26.88
C ARG A 147 10.33 6.36 26.22
N HIS A 148 10.64 6.23 24.93
CA HIS A 148 11.43 7.19 24.18
C HIS A 148 10.68 7.72 22.97
N VAL A 149 10.76 9.04 22.73
CA VAL A 149 10.19 9.72 21.57
C VAL A 149 11.31 10.43 20.82
N ILE A 150 11.49 10.11 19.53
CA ILE A 150 12.47 10.75 18.67
C ILE A 150 11.71 11.61 17.67
N VAL A 151 11.95 12.94 17.71
CA VAL A 151 11.21 13.93 16.91
C VAL A 151 12.06 14.38 15.72
N ALA A 152 11.56 14.12 14.51
CA ALA A 152 12.22 14.48 13.26
C ALA A 152 11.72 15.84 12.72
N LYS A 153 12.65 16.68 12.24
CA LYS A 153 12.33 17.92 11.51
C LYS A 153 12.45 17.68 10.03
N ILE A 154 11.34 17.78 9.28
CA ILE A 154 11.32 17.56 7.84
C ILE A 154 12.29 18.48 7.10
N LYS A 155 12.46 19.73 7.59
CA LYS A 155 13.33 20.72 6.98
C LYS A 155 14.82 20.36 6.99
N THR A 156 15.25 19.39 7.79
CA THR A 156 16.65 18.99 7.90
C THR A 156 17.24 18.52 6.57
N TYR A 157 16.43 17.85 5.77
CA TYR A 157 16.83 17.35 4.45
C TYR A 157 16.37 18.25 3.29
N LEU A 158 15.93 19.49 3.56
CA LEU A 158 15.67 20.47 2.50
C LEU A 158 16.98 21.16 2.08
N PRO A 159 17.14 21.52 0.79
CA PRO A 159 18.22 22.40 0.33
C PRO A 159 18.25 23.70 1.12
N GLY A 160 19.44 24.29 1.31
CA GLY A 160 19.67 25.43 2.21
C GLY A 160 18.68 26.58 2.04
N LEU A 161 18.42 27.03 0.81
CA LEU A 161 17.44 28.10 0.53
C LEU A 161 16.02 27.67 0.91
N LEU A 162 15.58 26.46 0.51
CA LEU A 162 14.24 25.95 0.86
C LEU A 162 14.09 25.74 2.37
N ARG A 163 15.14 25.31 3.06
CA ARG A 163 15.17 25.19 4.53
C ARG A 163 14.91 26.53 5.20
N PHE A 164 15.60 27.57 4.73
CA PHE A 164 15.43 28.94 5.25
C PHE A 164 13.99 29.45 5.00
N LEU A 165 13.50 29.35 3.77
CA LEU A 165 12.14 29.77 3.42
C LEU A 165 11.07 28.97 4.19
N PHE A 166 11.26 27.68 4.35
CA PHE A 166 10.37 26.83 5.16
C PHE A 166 10.31 27.32 6.62
N THR A 167 11.47 27.63 7.20
CA THR A 167 11.57 28.10 8.58
C THR A 167 10.77 29.38 8.81
N ILE A 168 10.81 30.33 7.86
CA ILE A 168 10.12 31.62 8.01
C ILE A 168 8.64 31.51 7.68
N ALA A 169 8.29 30.83 6.58
CA ALA A 169 6.95 30.89 6.02
C ALA A 169 6.03 29.75 6.46
N LYS A 170 6.57 28.56 6.71
CA LYS A 170 5.78 27.34 6.85
C LYS A 170 5.92 26.62 8.19
N GLU A 171 7.08 26.65 8.83
CA GLU A 171 7.37 25.84 10.02
C GLU A 171 6.33 26.02 11.13
N LYS A 172 5.96 27.27 11.46
CA LYS A 172 4.92 27.56 12.45
C LYS A 172 3.52 27.25 11.93
N LYS A 173 3.24 27.61 10.68
CA LYS A 173 1.93 27.46 10.06
C LYS A 173 1.53 25.98 9.90
N GLU A 174 2.49 25.13 9.56
CA GLU A 174 2.29 23.69 9.36
C GLU A 174 2.52 22.86 10.63
N GLY A 175 2.62 23.51 11.82
CA GLY A 175 2.72 22.83 13.12
C GLY A 175 4.09 22.21 13.43
N HIS A 176 5.14 22.55 12.68
CA HIS A 176 6.49 22.01 12.89
C HIS A 176 7.30 22.72 13.97
N ALA A 177 6.85 23.91 14.42
CA ALA A 177 7.50 24.68 15.48
C ALA A 177 7.05 24.14 16.85
N VAL A 178 7.65 23.05 17.28
CA VAL A 178 7.38 22.41 18.58
C VAL A 178 8.59 22.55 19.51
N ASP A 179 8.31 22.65 20.81
CA ASP A 179 9.30 22.60 21.87
C ASP A 179 9.25 21.24 22.57
N ILE A 180 10.39 20.59 22.65
CA ILE A 180 10.57 19.31 23.37
C ILE A 180 11.46 19.46 24.60
N SER A 181 11.94 20.70 24.91
CA SER A 181 12.75 20.99 26.08
C SER A 181 11.92 20.76 27.34
N GLY A 182 12.33 19.92 28.22
CA GLY A 182 11.56 19.56 29.42
C GLY A 182 10.68 18.32 29.29
N ASP A 183 10.47 17.76 28.10
CA ASP A 183 9.80 16.48 27.93
C ASP A 183 10.79 15.32 28.13
N ALA A 184 10.69 14.61 29.23
CA ALA A 184 11.61 13.52 29.57
C ALA A 184 11.69 12.45 28.47
N ASN A 185 12.89 11.93 28.20
CA ASN A 185 13.15 10.90 27.20
C ASN A 185 12.60 11.26 25.79
N THR A 186 12.64 12.54 25.45
CA THR A 186 12.28 13.06 24.13
C THR A 186 13.51 13.72 23.50
N TYR A 187 13.82 13.33 22.27
CA TYR A 187 15.08 13.69 21.60
C TYR A 187 14.80 14.21 20.19
N TRP A 188 15.63 15.16 19.73
CA TRP A 188 15.65 15.46 18.31
C TRP A 188 16.38 14.34 17.54
N PHE A 189 15.84 13.98 16.39
CA PHE A 189 16.42 12.96 15.49
C PHE A 189 17.90 13.24 15.18
N GLN A 190 18.25 14.50 14.95
CA GLN A 190 19.63 14.91 14.65
C GLN A 190 20.57 14.79 15.86
N ASP A 191 20.05 15.01 17.06
CA ASP A 191 20.84 14.87 18.29
C ASP A 191 21.14 13.39 18.57
N VAL A 192 20.17 12.51 18.30
CA VAL A 192 20.40 11.05 18.38
C VAL A 192 21.51 10.63 17.41
N LEU A 193 21.48 11.13 16.16
CA LEU A 193 22.54 10.85 15.17
C LEU A 193 23.90 11.41 15.59
N ALA A 194 23.95 12.64 16.14
CA ALA A 194 25.19 13.32 16.51
C ALA A 194 25.85 12.68 17.72
N GLN A 195 25.08 12.14 18.65
CA GLN A 195 25.55 11.55 19.90
C GLN A 195 25.76 10.03 19.83
N ALA A 196 25.41 9.43 18.71
CA ALA A 196 25.55 7.99 18.49
C ALA A 196 27.01 7.62 18.16
N PRO A 197 27.44 6.40 18.49
CA PRO A 197 28.61 5.80 17.88
C PRO A 197 28.48 5.73 16.35
N GLU A 198 29.61 5.67 15.65
CA GLU A 198 29.59 5.60 14.18
C GLU A 198 28.96 4.32 13.65
N LYS A 199 29.06 3.22 14.39
CA LYS A 199 28.52 1.92 14.04
C LYS A 199 27.78 1.28 15.21
N PRO A 200 26.68 0.54 14.92
CA PRO A 200 25.99 -0.22 15.93
C PRO A 200 26.78 -1.47 16.34
N THR A 201 26.47 -2.01 17.50
CA THR A 201 26.87 -3.36 17.89
C THR A 201 26.18 -4.35 16.94
N PRO A 202 26.92 -5.30 16.33
CA PRO A 202 26.34 -6.32 15.48
C PRO A 202 25.26 -7.13 16.20
N VAL A 203 24.16 -7.41 15.50
CA VAL A 203 23.06 -8.25 15.99
C VAL A 203 22.95 -9.46 15.09
N ASP A 204 22.87 -10.64 15.70
CA ASP A 204 22.61 -11.88 14.95
C ASP A 204 21.14 -11.95 14.51
N LEU A 205 20.90 -11.73 13.22
CA LEU A 205 19.59 -11.70 12.60
C LEU A 205 19.38 -12.89 11.67
N SER A 206 18.24 -13.51 11.81
CA SER A 206 17.80 -14.58 10.91
C SER A 206 16.91 -14.03 9.79
N TRP A 207 16.97 -14.67 8.65
CA TRP A 207 16.07 -14.50 7.52
C TRP A 207 14.57 -14.63 7.91
N ASP A 208 14.24 -15.48 8.89
CA ASP A 208 12.88 -15.74 9.37
C ASP A 208 12.49 -14.87 10.59
N ASP A 209 13.38 -13.98 11.05
CA ASP A 209 13.03 -13.02 12.08
C ASP A 209 11.97 -12.04 11.56
N THR A 210 11.01 -11.67 12.42
CA THR A 210 10.02 -10.64 12.11
C THR A 210 10.72 -9.30 11.94
N ALA A 211 10.54 -8.68 10.77
CA ALA A 211 11.11 -7.39 10.41
C ALA A 211 10.10 -6.25 10.59
N VAL A 212 8.83 -6.50 10.24
CA VAL A 212 7.78 -5.47 10.24
C VAL A 212 6.50 -6.05 10.83
N LEU A 213 5.79 -5.27 11.63
CA LEU A 213 4.38 -5.48 11.96
C LEU A 213 3.56 -4.52 11.12
N MET A 214 2.99 -5.03 10.02
CA MET A 214 2.18 -4.24 9.10
C MET A 214 0.73 -4.25 9.56
N TYR A 215 0.27 -3.13 10.12
CA TYR A 215 -1.12 -3.00 10.58
C TYR A 215 -2.06 -2.78 9.42
N THR A 216 -3.08 -3.64 9.32
CA THR A 216 -4.12 -3.56 8.30
C THR A 216 -5.41 -3.08 8.94
N GLY A 217 -6.12 -2.19 8.25
CA GLY A 217 -7.50 -1.86 8.62
C GLY A 217 -8.37 -3.09 8.43
N GLY A 218 -8.48 -3.89 9.49
CA GLY A 218 -9.26 -5.12 9.47
C GLY A 218 -10.71 -4.85 9.08
N THR A 219 -11.28 -5.78 8.35
CA THR A 219 -12.69 -5.77 7.93
C THR A 219 -13.63 -5.98 9.10
N THR A 220 -13.11 -6.44 10.23
CA THR A 220 -13.83 -6.73 11.49
C THR A 220 -13.75 -5.61 12.53
N GLY A 221 -13.17 -4.46 12.20
CA GLY A 221 -13.17 -3.27 13.07
C GLY A 221 -11.87 -2.99 13.81
N VAL A 222 -11.10 -4.01 14.20
CA VAL A 222 -9.82 -3.84 14.91
C VAL A 222 -8.67 -4.08 13.95
N SER A 223 -7.73 -3.12 13.89
CA SER A 223 -6.53 -3.24 13.05
C SER A 223 -5.62 -4.35 13.59
N LYS A 224 -5.13 -5.24 12.69
CA LYS A 224 -4.31 -6.40 13.02
C LYS A 224 -2.89 -6.22 12.47
N GLY A 225 -1.88 -6.58 13.24
CA GLY A 225 -0.47 -6.51 12.83
C GLY A 225 -0.04 -7.78 12.09
N ALA A 226 0.06 -7.76 10.76
CA ALA A 226 0.66 -8.86 10.00
C ALA A 226 2.17 -8.92 10.25
N GLN A 227 2.69 -10.08 10.67
CA GLN A 227 4.11 -10.30 10.92
C GLN A 227 4.83 -10.63 9.61
N LEU A 228 5.56 -9.67 9.09
CA LEU A 228 6.38 -9.82 7.89
C LEU A 228 7.84 -10.05 8.28
N THR A 229 8.41 -11.16 7.84
CA THR A 229 9.81 -11.50 8.09
C THR A 229 10.74 -10.77 7.10
N HIS A 230 12.05 -10.75 7.39
CA HIS A 230 13.05 -10.29 6.42
C HIS A 230 12.92 -11.04 5.10
N LYS A 231 12.63 -12.37 5.16
CA LYS A 231 12.37 -13.21 4.01
C LYS A 231 11.21 -12.71 3.17
N ASN A 232 10.04 -12.55 3.79
CA ASN A 232 8.84 -12.18 3.05
C ASN A 232 9.05 -10.90 2.25
N ILE A 233 9.65 -9.88 2.89
CA ILE A 233 9.87 -8.57 2.29
C ILE A 233 10.94 -8.64 1.19
N LEU A 234 12.06 -9.29 1.45
CA LEU A 234 13.14 -9.41 0.47
C LEU A 234 12.72 -10.21 -0.76
N VAL A 235 12.03 -11.32 -0.55
CA VAL A 235 11.47 -12.12 -1.65
C VAL A 235 10.59 -11.28 -2.55
N ASN A 236 9.63 -10.56 -1.98
CA ASN A 236 8.69 -9.77 -2.78
C ASN A 236 9.38 -8.59 -3.48
N ALA A 237 10.39 -7.96 -2.86
CA ALA A 237 11.21 -6.94 -3.51
C ALA A 237 12.02 -7.48 -4.70
N VAL A 238 12.53 -8.72 -4.59
CA VAL A 238 13.25 -9.39 -5.70
C VAL A 238 12.27 -9.84 -6.79
N GLN A 239 11.07 -10.33 -6.43
CA GLN A 239 10.01 -10.59 -7.40
C GLN A 239 9.65 -9.32 -8.19
N CYS A 240 9.54 -8.16 -7.52
CA CYS A 240 9.36 -6.86 -8.20
C CYS A 240 10.45 -6.59 -9.24
N LYS A 241 11.73 -6.84 -8.89
CA LYS A 241 12.86 -6.66 -9.81
C LYS A 241 12.67 -7.45 -11.10
N HIS A 242 12.32 -8.71 -10.99
CA HIS A 242 12.13 -9.59 -12.15
C HIS A 242 10.89 -9.21 -12.97
N TRP A 243 9.77 -8.94 -12.30
CA TRP A 243 8.52 -8.60 -12.98
C TRP A 243 8.57 -7.27 -13.72
N MET A 244 9.17 -6.24 -13.10
CA MET A 244 9.35 -4.92 -13.72
C MET A 244 10.59 -4.83 -14.61
N LYS A 245 11.36 -5.91 -14.77
CA LYS A 245 12.62 -5.96 -15.53
C LYS A 245 13.55 -4.81 -15.17
N THR A 246 13.73 -4.61 -13.86
CA THR A 246 14.55 -3.53 -13.32
C THR A 246 16.03 -3.88 -13.42
N SER A 247 16.82 -3.01 -14.05
CA SER A 247 18.28 -3.13 -14.08
C SER A 247 18.92 -2.42 -12.90
N GLU A 248 20.08 -2.90 -12.46
CA GLU A 248 20.80 -2.38 -11.29
C GLU A 248 21.31 -0.96 -11.55
N ALA A 249 21.05 -0.02 -10.64
CA ALA A 249 21.49 1.38 -10.67
C ALA A 249 21.04 2.21 -11.89
N THR A 250 19.95 1.81 -12.55
CA THR A 250 19.46 2.53 -13.73
C THR A 250 18.11 3.21 -13.52
N GLU A 251 17.29 2.69 -12.60
CA GLU A 251 15.92 3.15 -12.45
C GLU A 251 15.79 4.32 -11.48
N ILE A 252 14.81 5.16 -11.77
CA ILE A 252 14.37 6.24 -10.89
C ILE A 252 12.89 5.98 -10.54
N VAL A 253 12.63 5.71 -9.26
CA VAL A 253 11.31 5.33 -8.78
C VAL A 253 10.59 6.54 -8.20
N LEU A 254 9.45 6.91 -8.77
CA LEU A 254 8.59 7.96 -8.22
C LEU A 254 7.85 7.42 -7.00
N THR A 255 8.25 7.86 -5.82
CA THR A 255 7.77 7.35 -4.53
C THR A 255 6.66 8.25 -3.98
N THR A 256 5.47 8.16 -4.58
CA THR A 256 4.24 8.82 -4.13
C THR A 256 3.41 7.94 -3.20
N LEU A 257 3.53 6.62 -3.35
CA LEU A 257 2.88 5.67 -2.45
C LEU A 257 3.43 5.81 -1.03
N PRO A 258 2.56 5.80 -0.01
CA PRO A 258 3.00 5.92 1.38
C PRO A 258 3.94 4.79 1.77
N LEU A 259 5.13 5.12 2.30
CA LEU A 259 6.11 4.14 2.75
C LEU A 259 5.68 3.37 4.01
N PHE A 260 4.73 3.92 4.78
CA PHE A 260 4.13 3.23 5.91
C PHE A 260 3.14 2.13 5.50
N HIS A 261 2.77 2.05 4.23
CA HIS A 261 1.92 0.99 3.67
C HIS A 261 2.78 -0.04 2.94
N SER A 262 2.41 -1.33 3.03
CA SER A 262 3.17 -2.44 2.44
C SER A 262 3.48 -2.24 0.95
N TYR A 263 2.56 -1.61 0.20
CA TYR A 263 2.75 -1.36 -1.23
C TYR A 263 3.91 -0.39 -1.49
N GLY A 264 3.92 0.79 -0.89
CA GLY A 264 5.03 1.73 -1.03
C GLY A 264 6.33 1.22 -0.39
N MET A 265 6.23 0.55 0.77
CA MET A 265 7.36 -0.03 1.47
C MET A 265 8.11 -1.04 0.59
N THR A 266 7.40 -1.91 -0.12
CA THR A 266 8.03 -2.96 -0.93
C THR A 266 8.36 -2.48 -2.34
N THR A 267 7.38 -1.96 -3.09
CA THR A 267 7.57 -1.64 -4.52
C THR A 267 8.36 -0.35 -4.76
N CYS A 268 8.34 0.59 -3.82
CA CYS A 268 9.15 1.81 -3.93
C CYS A 268 10.47 1.69 -3.14
N MET A 269 10.42 1.35 -1.84
CA MET A 269 11.59 1.43 -0.96
C MET A 269 12.49 0.18 -1.03
N ASN A 270 11.97 -1.00 -0.65
CA ASN A 270 12.81 -2.21 -0.60
C ASN A 270 13.25 -2.67 -2.00
N HIS A 271 12.39 -2.56 -3.01
CA HIS A 271 12.76 -2.78 -4.40
C HIS A 271 13.90 -1.85 -4.85
N SER A 272 13.83 -0.54 -4.54
CA SER A 272 14.89 0.40 -4.89
C SER A 272 16.22 0.04 -4.23
N VAL A 273 16.20 -0.37 -2.96
CA VAL A 273 17.42 -0.79 -2.27
C VAL A 273 18.01 -2.08 -2.87
N CYS A 274 17.15 -3.04 -3.25
CA CYS A 274 17.59 -4.29 -3.91
C CYS A 274 18.20 -4.06 -5.29
N THR A 275 17.84 -2.99 -5.97
CA THR A 275 18.22 -2.70 -7.37
C THR A 275 19.15 -1.47 -7.50
N ALA A 276 19.58 -0.89 -6.38
CA ALA A 276 20.31 0.38 -6.35
C ALA A 276 19.60 1.52 -7.12
N SER A 277 18.27 1.49 -7.22
CA SER A 277 17.48 2.53 -7.87
C SER A 277 17.39 3.80 -7.04
N THR A 278 17.17 4.95 -7.69
CA THR A 278 16.97 6.23 -7.01
C THR A 278 15.50 6.43 -6.66
N MET A 279 15.16 6.62 -5.38
CA MET A 279 13.81 7.00 -4.93
C MET A 279 13.62 8.51 -5.01
N ILE A 280 12.55 8.99 -5.64
CA ILE A 280 12.12 10.39 -5.50
C ILE A 280 10.99 10.44 -4.49
N LEU A 281 11.27 10.93 -3.30
CA LEU A 281 10.31 10.97 -2.20
C LEU A 281 9.35 12.15 -2.33
N VAL A 282 8.06 11.86 -2.50
CA VAL A 282 6.98 12.86 -2.55
C VAL A 282 6.15 12.75 -1.25
N PRO A 283 6.21 13.76 -0.37
CA PRO A 283 5.55 13.66 0.95
C PRO A 283 4.03 13.78 0.88
N ASN A 284 3.49 14.47 -0.11
CA ASN A 284 2.06 14.65 -0.32
C ASN A 284 1.66 14.36 -1.77
N PRO A 285 1.22 13.13 -2.08
CA PRO A 285 0.82 12.77 -3.44
C PRO A 285 -0.48 13.46 -3.92
N ARG A 286 -1.23 14.11 -3.03
CA ARG A 286 -2.43 14.89 -3.39
C ARG A 286 -2.09 16.26 -4.00
N ASP A 287 -0.87 16.74 -3.80
CA ASP A 287 -0.35 17.93 -4.49
C ASP A 287 0.12 17.52 -5.89
N LEU A 288 -0.85 17.45 -6.83
CA LEU A 288 -0.58 17.02 -8.21
C LEU A 288 0.46 17.90 -8.88
N LYS A 289 0.47 19.21 -8.58
CA LYS A 289 1.46 20.14 -9.14
C LYS A 289 2.88 19.74 -8.73
N ASP A 290 3.10 19.45 -7.45
CA ASP A 290 4.40 18.97 -6.95
C ASP A 290 4.82 17.63 -7.59
N VAL A 291 3.86 16.72 -7.79
CA VAL A 291 4.10 15.44 -8.49
C VAL A 291 4.54 15.69 -9.93
N LEU A 292 3.82 16.51 -10.69
CA LEU A 292 4.11 16.80 -12.10
C LEU A 292 5.43 17.56 -12.29
N GLU A 293 5.71 18.57 -11.45
CA GLU A 293 7.00 19.27 -11.44
C GLU A 293 8.15 18.31 -11.11
N THR A 294 7.92 17.35 -10.21
CA THR A 294 8.87 16.31 -9.85
C THR A 294 9.14 15.36 -11.02
N ILE A 295 8.09 14.88 -11.70
CA ILE A 295 8.22 14.03 -12.90
C ILE A 295 9.00 14.77 -13.98
N ASN A 296 8.60 15.99 -14.29
CA ASN A 296 9.22 16.82 -15.35
C ASN A 296 10.71 17.13 -15.07
N LYS A 297 11.09 17.22 -13.79
CA LYS A 297 12.45 17.59 -13.38
C LYS A 297 13.41 16.40 -13.28
N TYR A 298 12.92 15.28 -12.75
CA TYR A 298 13.79 14.14 -12.40
C TYR A 298 13.62 12.92 -13.28
N HIS A 299 12.67 12.96 -14.21
CA HIS A 299 12.43 11.93 -15.22
C HIS A 299 12.35 10.51 -14.64
N PRO A 300 11.45 10.22 -13.70
CA PRO A 300 11.30 8.87 -13.16
C PRO A 300 10.95 7.88 -14.27
N THR A 301 11.47 6.65 -14.12
CA THR A 301 11.28 5.56 -15.09
C THR A 301 10.25 4.55 -14.62
N VAL A 302 10.06 4.42 -13.31
CA VAL A 302 9.12 3.48 -12.68
C VAL A 302 8.16 4.25 -11.76
N TYR A 303 6.88 4.00 -11.92
CA TYR A 303 5.84 4.69 -11.15
C TYR A 303 4.78 3.71 -10.62
N PRO A 304 5.00 3.02 -9.48
CA PRO A 304 3.95 2.31 -8.78
C PRO A 304 2.92 3.30 -8.23
N GLY A 305 1.64 3.03 -8.45
CA GLY A 305 0.60 3.97 -8.06
C GLY A 305 -0.77 3.32 -7.86
N VAL A 306 -1.78 4.15 -7.74
CA VAL A 306 -3.19 3.74 -7.64
C VAL A 306 -4.01 4.44 -8.71
N PRO A 307 -5.18 3.93 -9.12
CA PRO A 307 -5.96 4.49 -10.24
C PRO A 307 -6.17 5.99 -10.15
N ALA A 308 -6.48 6.53 -8.96
CA ALA A 308 -6.71 7.95 -8.75
C ALA A 308 -5.52 8.85 -9.14
N MET A 309 -4.28 8.36 -8.98
CA MET A 309 -3.08 9.10 -9.35
C MET A 309 -2.95 9.20 -10.88
N TYR A 310 -3.23 8.12 -11.58
CA TYR A 310 -3.20 8.09 -13.05
C TYR A 310 -4.34 8.90 -13.66
N VAL A 311 -5.54 8.85 -13.06
CA VAL A 311 -6.67 9.71 -13.44
C VAL A 311 -6.30 11.19 -13.32
N ALA A 312 -5.64 11.58 -12.23
CA ALA A 312 -5.22 12.96 -12.01
C ALA A 312 -4.24 13.45 -13.10
N ILE A 313 -3.25 12.63 -13.44
CA ILE A 313 -2.28 12.93 -14.52
C ILE A 313 -2.97 13.03 -15.88
N ASN A 314 -3.84 12.05 -16.20
CA ASN A 314 -4.55 11.98 -17.47
C ASN A 314 -5.44 13.20 -17.75
N ASN A 315 -5.92 13.86 -16.71
CA ASN A 315 -6.85 14.97 -16.81
C ASN A 315 -6.22 16.35 -16.54
N ASP A 316 -4.91 16.39 -16.22
CA ASP A 316 -4.24 17.66 -15.96
C ASP A 316 -4.05 18.47 -17.24
N PRO A 317 -4.56 19.73 -17.30
CA PRO A 317 -4.44 20.57 -18.49
C PRO A 317 -2.98 20.86 -18.91
N GLY A 318 -2.05 20.93 -17.95
CA GLY A 318 -0.64 21.15 -18.22
C GLY A 318 0.03 19.92 -18.88
N VAL A 319 -0.37 18.71 -18.48
CA VAL A 319 0.08 17.46 -19.12
C VAL A 319 -0.46 17.39 -20.54
N LEU A 320 -1.76 17.64 -20.75
CA LEU A 320 -2.41 17.61 -22.06
C LEU A 320 -1.86 18.68 -23.01
N ALA A 321 -1.47 19.84 -22.48
CA ALA A 321 -0.84 20.93 -23.25
C ALA A 321 0.68 20.73 -23.47
N GLY A 322 1.27 19.61 -22.99
CA GLY A 322 2.71 19.34 -23.13
C GLY A 322 3.63 20.21 -22.26
N LYS A 323 3.08 20.87 -21.23
CA LYS A 323 3.86 21.66 -20.26
C LYS A 323 4.79 20.78 -19.41
N TYR A 324 4.34 19.58 -19.06
CA TYR A 324 5.08 18.61 -18.27
C TYR A 324 5.48 17.40 -19.14
N ASN A 325 6.76 17.07 -19.16
CA ASN A 325 7.25 15.88 -19.84
C ASN A 325 7.10 14.66 -18.92
N VAL A 326 6.12 13.81 -19.19
CA VAL A 326 5.83 12.57 -18.45
C VAL A 326 6.30 11.31 -19.19
N ARG A 327 6.99 11.45 -20.34
CA ARG A 327 7.39 10.35 -21.23
C ARG A 327 8.59 9.54 -20.75
N SER A 328 9.18 9.91 -19.62
CA SER A 328 10.26 9.11 -19.00
C SER A 328 9.76 7.85 -18.32
N ILE A 329 8.47 7.83 -17.95
CA ILE A 329 7.82 6.71 -17.24
C ILE A 329 7.67 5.55 -18.22
N ARG A 330 8.35 4.41 -17.95
CA ARG A 330 8.32 3.20 -18.80
C ARG A 330 7.43 2.09 -18.27
N ALA A 331 7.32 1.99 -16.93
CA ALA A 331 6.62 0.88 -16.25
C ALA A 331 5.85 1.36 -15.02
N CYS A 332 4.59 1.00 -14.97
CA CYS A 332 3.69 1.29 -13.86
C CYS A 332 2.90 0.03 -13.49
N VAL A 333 2.74 -0.17 -12.19
CA VAL A 333 1.78 -1.15 -11.64
C VAL A 333 0.74 -0.37 -10.86
N SER A 334 -0.53 -0.54 -11.18
CA SER A 334 -1.65 0.02 -10.45
C SER A 334 -2.17 -1.00 -9.46
N GLY A 335 -2.23 -0.65 -8.19
CA GLY A 335 -2.73 -1.53 -7.14
C GLY A 335 -3.79 -0.86 -6.26
N ALA A 336 -4.21 -1.56 -5.22
CA ALA A 336 -5.17 -1.16 -4.20
C ALA A 336 -6.64 -1.03 -4.66
N ALA A 337 -6.90 -0.85 -5.95
CA ALA A 337 -8.23 -0.81 -6.55
C ALA A 337 -8.16 -1.27 -8.02
N GLY A 338 -9.28 -1.68 -8.59
CA GLY A 338 -9.37 -2.04 -10.00
C GLY A 338 -8.99 -0.87 -10.91
N LEU A 339 -8.26 -1.16 -11.98
CA LEU A 339 -7.81 -0.16 -12.94
C LEU A 339 -8.81 -0.02 -14.10
N PRO A 340 -9.50 1.12 -14.24
CA PRO A 340 -10.40 1.33 -15.37
C PRO A 340 -9.65 1.30 -16.71
N VAL A 341 -10.22 0.61 -17.69
CA VAL A 341 -9.63 0.42 -19.04
C VAL A 341 -9.24 1.76 -19.69
N GLU A 342 -10.14 2.74 -19.62
CA GLU A 342 -9.93 4.05 -20.25
C GLU A 342 -8.81 4.84 -19.57
N VAL A 343 -8.63 4.66 -18.26
CA VAL A 343 -7.52 5.28 -17.51
C VAL A 343 -6.19 4.71 -17.97
N GLN A 344 -6.12 3.39 -18.13
CA GLN A 344 -4.92 2.70 -18.61
C GLN A 344 -4.55 3.17 -20.02
N LYS A 345 -5.48 3.07 -20.98
CA LYS A 345 -5.26 3.46 -22.38
C LYS A 345 -4.77 4.90 -22.50
N LYS A 346 -5.48 5.83 -21.84
CA LYS A 346 -5.14 7.25 -21.89
C LYS A 346 -3.76 7.54 -21.28
N PHE A 347 -3.42 6.87 -20.17
CA PHE A 347 -2.12 7.03 -19.53
C PHE A 347 -0.97 6.52 -20.43
N GLU A 348 -1.15 5.36 -21.05
CA GLU A 348 -0.18 4.79 -21.99
C GLU A 348 0.02 5.68 -23.23
N GLU A 349 -1.08 6.25 -23.76
CA GLU A 349 -1.03 7.21 -24.87
C GLU A 349 -0.20 8.46 -24.52
N ILE A 350 -0.45 9.03 -23.34
CA ILE A 350 0.21 10.26 -22.88
C ILE A 350 1.69 10.03 -22.58
N THR A 351 2.02 8.96 -21.89
CA THR A 351 3.37 8.68 -21.39
C THR A 351 4.23 7.89 -22.38
N GLY A 352 3.62 7.05 -23.20
CA GLY A 352 4.29 6.03 -24.01
C GLY A 352 4.80 4.83 -23.19
N GLY A 353 4.61 4.85 -21.84
CA GLY A 353 4.95 3.76 -20.94
C GLY A 353 3.83 2.74 -20.82
N LYS A 354 4.09 1.70 -20.03
CA LYS A 354 3.12 0.63 -19.75
C LYS A 354 2.51 0.79 -18.37
N LEU A 355 1.19 0.64 -18.28
CA LEU A 355 0.43 0.66 -17.05
C LEU A 355 -0.38 -0.63 -16.93
N VAL A 356 -0.11 -1.46 -15.94
CA VAL A 356 -0.80 -2.71 -15.74
C VAL A 356 -1.48 -2.78 -14.37
N GLU A 357 -2.54 -3.56 -14.27
CA GLU A 357 -3.17 -3.86 -12.98
C GLU A 357 -2.36 -4.91 -12.23
N GLY A 358 -2.17 -4.69 -10.92
CA GLY A 358 -1.59 -5.64 -9.99
C GLY A 358 -2.45 -5.77 -8.73
N TYR A 359 -2.30 -6.89 -8.05
CA TYR A 359 -3.06 -7.23 -6.86
C TYR A 359 -2.12 -7.71 -5.75
N GLY A 360 -2.54 -7.43 -4.54
CA GLY A 360 -1.87 -7.89 -3.34
C GLY A 360 -2.54 -7.42 -2.07
N LEU A 361 -2.03 -7.93 -0.96
CA LEU A 361 -2.52 -7.63 0.38
C LEU A 361 -1.32 -7.59 1.35
N SER A 362 -1.48 -6.87 2.45
CA SER A 362 -0.39 -6.69 3.43
C SER A 362 0.13 -8.02 3.98
N GLU A 363 -0.74 -9.01 4.09
CA GLU A 363 -0.46 -10.37 4.50
C GLU A 363 0.44 -11.16 3.52
N ALA A 364 0.64 -10.61 2.31
CA ALA A 364 1.54 -11.17 1.28
C ALA A 364 2.64 -10.19 0.81
N THR A 365 2.91 -9.11 1.53
CA THR A 365 4.12 -8.25 1.52
C THR A 365 4.37 -7.29 0.33
N PRO A 366 3.47 -6.80 -0.50
CA PRO A 366 2.09 -7.18 -0.64
C PRO A 366 1.78 -7.94 -1.94
N VAL A 367 2.65 -7.85 -3.00
CA VAL A 367 2.26 -8.19 -4.37
C VAL A 367 2.26 -9.69 -4.59
N THR A 368 1.17 -10.19 -5.15
CA THR A 368 1.02 -11.62 -5.48
C THR A 368 0.73 -11.83 -6.95
N HIS A 369 0.03 -10.90 -7.59
CA HIS A 369 -0.33 -10.96 -9.00
C HIS A 369 -0.07 -9.61 -9.67
N ALA A 370 0.27 -9.63 -10.93
CA ALA A 370 0.17 -8.49 -11.83
C ALA A 370 0.08 -8.97 -13.28
N ASN A 371 -0.51 -8.16 -14.14
CA ASN A 371 -0.38 -8.38 -15.57
C ASN A 371 1.10 -8.22 -16.00
N PRO A 372 1.57 -8.98 -17.01
CA PRO A 372 2.88 -8.77 -17.64
C PRO A 372 3.00 -7.34 -18.16
N ILE A 373 4.12 -6.66 -17.83
CA ILE A 373 4.27 -5.23 -18.15
C ILE A 373 4.51 -5.02 -19.64
N PHE A 374 5.38 -5.82 -20.23
CA PHE A 374 5.72 -5.74 -21.66
C PHE A 374 5.24 -6.97 -22.46
N GLY A 375 4.53 -7.90 -21.80
CA GLY A 375 3.94 -9.09 -22.39
C GLY A 375 2.45 -8.96 -22.65
N GLU A 376 1.72 -10.10 -22.58
CA GLU A 376 0.27 -10.15 -22.77
C GLU A 376 -0.45 -9.57 -21.55
N ASN A 377 -0.99 -8.37 -21.68
CA ASN A 377 -1.80 -7.72 -20.65
C ASN A 377 -3.29 -7.95 -20.92
N ARG A 378 -3.98 -8.66 -20.01
CA ARG A 378 -5.44 -8.87 -20.06
C ARG A 378 -6.15 -7.85 -19.19
N VAL A 379 -6.62 -6.80 -19.81
CA VAL A 379 -7.33 -5.71 -19.14
C VAL A 379 -8.57 -6.23 -18.40
N GLY A 380 -8.79 -5.72 -17.17
CA GLY A 380 -9.87 -6.18 -16.28
C GLY A 380 -9.52 -7.43 -15.47
N THR A 381 -8.27 -7.93 -15.57
CA THR A 381 -7.72 -8.96 -14.70
C THR A 381 -6.64 -8.40 -13.80
N ILE A 382 -6.41 -9.03 -12.65
CA ILE A 382 -5.26 -8.75 -11.80
C ILE A 382 -3.97 -9.41 -12.31
N GLY A 383 -4.04 -10.08 -13.47
CA GLY A 383 -2.92 -10.75 -14.12
C GLY A 383 -2.61 -12.13 -13.57
N LEU A 384 -1.34 -12.46 -13.60
CA LEU A 384 -0.76 -13.77 -13.27
C LEU A 384 -0.10 -13.77 -11.89
N PRO A 385 -0.08 -14.92 -11.19
CA PRO A 385 0.74 -15.09 -9.99
C PRO A 385 2.21 -14.82 -10.29
N TRP A 386 2.90 -14.15 -9.37
CA TRP A 386 4.33 -13.87 -9.50
C TRP A 386 5.20 -15.13 -9.30
N PRO A 387 6.48 -15.11 -9.70
CA PRO A 387 7.39 -16.24 -9.50
C PRO A 387 7.31 -16.83 -8.09
N ASP A 388 7.34 -18.16 -7.98
CA ASP A 388 7.21 -18.92 -6.72
C ASP A 388 5.89 -18.69 -5.95
N THR A 389 4.91 -18.07 -6.57
CA THR A 389 3.57 -17.89 -6.01
C THR A 389 2.62 -18.91 -6.61
N GLU A 390 1.92 -19.63 -5.76
CA GLU A 390 0.82 -20.50 -6.14
C GLU A 390 -0.50 -19.83 -5.76
N ALA A 391 -1.46 -19.91 -6.66
CA ALA A 391 -2.79 -19.35 -6.48
C ALA A 391 -3.84 -20.34 -6.96
N VAL A 392 -4.92 -20.48 -6.19
CA VAL A 392 -6.06 -21.34 -6.51
C VAL A 392 -7.35 -20.63 -6.14
N ILE A 393 -8.44 -21.07 -6.76
CA ILE A 393 -9.79 -20.68 -6.38
C ILE A 393 -10.37 -21.80 -5.52
N MET A 394 -10.80 -21.50 -4.30
CA MET A 394 -11.44 -22.45 -3.40
C MET A 394 -12.93 -22.17 -3.24
N ASP A 395 -13.70 -23.21 -3.03
CA ASP A 395 -15.14 -23.11 -2.80
C ASP A 395 -15.47 -22.19 -1.60
N LEU A 396 -16.59 -21.50 -1.66
CA LEU A 396 -16.97 -20.52 -0.64
C LEU A 396 -17.55 -21.16 0.63
N ASP A 397 -18.07 -22.39 0.54
CA ASP A 397 -18.75 -23.08 1.63
C ASP A 397 -17.76 -23.67 2.62
N THR A 398 -16.85 -24.51 2.15
CA THR A 398 -15.86 -25.18 3.00
C THR A 398 -14.49 -24.50 2.96
N GLY A 399 -14.11 -23.93 1.82
CA GLY A 399 -12.78 -23.36 1.58
C GLY A 399 -11.69 -24.44 1.48
N GLU A 400 -12.05 -25.67 1.13
CA GLU A 400 -11.14 -26.83 1.05
C GLU A 400 -11.03 -27.39 -0.36
N LYS A 401 -12.09 -27.25 -1.17
CA LYS A 401 -12.13 -27.78 -2.53
C LYS A 401 -11.61 -26.75 -3.53
N ILE A 402 -10.58 -27.11 -4.30
CA ILE A 402 -10.11 -26.31 -5.43
C ILE A 402 -11.16 -26.41 -6.57
N LEU A 403 -11.57 -25.25 -7.07
CA LEU A 403 -12.52 -25.12 -8.17
C LEU A 403 -11.77 -25.10 -9.52
N PRO A 404 -12.39 -25.61 -10.60
CA PRO A 404 -11.83 -25.55 -11.94
C PRO A 404 -11.84 -24.10 -12.48
N PRO A 405 -11.08 -23.82 -13.57
CA PRO A 405 -11.15 -22.54 -14.26
C PRO A 405 -12.58 -22.17 -14.64
N GLY A 406 -12.91 -20.87 -14.57
CA GLY A 406 -14.23 -20.31 -14.86
C GLY A 406 -15.19 -20.27 -13.69
N GLU A 407 -14.96 -21.01 -12.61
CA GLU A 407 -15.81 -20.97 -11.42
C GLU A 407 -15.33 -19.89 -10.43
N ALA A 408 -16.29 -19.19 -9.81
CA ALA A 408 -16.01 -18.17 -8.81
C ALA A 408 -15.90 -18.78 -7.40
N GLY A 409 -14.85 -18.39 -6.68
CA GLY A 409 -14.59 -18.83 -5.29
C GLY A 409 -13.60 -17.92 -4.60
N GLU A 410 -13.16 -18.30 -3.39
CA GLU A 410 -12.15 -17.55 -2.64
C GLU A 410 -10.77 -17.71 -3.26
N LEU A 411 -10.10 -16.60 -3.55
CA LEU A 411 -8.70 -16.60 -3.95
C LEU A 411 -7.83 -17.02 -2.76
N CYS A 412 -7.09 -18.10 -2.91
CA CYS A 412 -6.17 -18.61 -1.91
C CYS A 412 -4.75 -18.66 -2.48
N ILE A 413 -3.77 -18.24 -1.67
CA ILE A 413 -2.41 -17.99 -2.13
C ILE A 413 -1.41 -18.72 -1.23
N ARG A 414 -0.38 -19.28 -1.84
CA ARG A 414 0.79 -19.84 -1.16
C ARG A 414 2.05 -19.32 -1.81
N GLY A 415 3.01 -18.84 -1.02
CA GLY A 415 4.27 -18.31 -1.55
C GLY A 415 5.22 -17.82 -0.46
N PRO A 416 6.49 -17.63 -0.80
CA PRO A 416 7.52 -17.24 0.17
C PRO A 416 7.34 -15.82 0.72
N GLN A 417 6.52 -14.98 0.07
CA GLN A 417 6.18 -13.62 0.49
C GLN A 417 5.02 -13.59 1.49
N VAL A 418 4.32 -14.71 1.75
CA VAL A 418 3.18 -14.74 2.68
C VAL A 418 3.67 -14.58 4.12
N MET A 419 2.95 -13.79 4.90
CA MET A 419 3.23 -13.48 6.29
C MET A 419 3.41 -14.70 7.19
N LYS A 420 4.09 -14.53 8.32
CA LYS A 420 4.20 -15.56 9.36
C LYS A 420 2.88 -15.79 10.12
N GLY A 421 2.04 -14.76 10.22
CA GLY A 421 0.78 -14.74 10.93
C GLY A 421 0.47 -13.35 11.47
N TYR A 422 -0.61 -13.22 12.24
CA TYR A 422 -0.94 -11.97 12.94
C TYR A 422 -0.30 -11.92 14.32
N TRP A 423 0.21 -10.74 14.69
CA TRP A 423 0.84 -10.50 15.99
C TRP A 423 -0.15 -10.73 17.15
N ASN A 424 0.23 -11.58 18.09
CA ASN A 424 -0.58 -11.95 19.26
C ASN A 424 -2.00 -12.47 18.96
N MET A 425 -2.28 -12.92 17.72
CA MET A 425 -3.60 -13.39 17.30
C MET A 425 -3.55 -14.80 16.69
N PRO A 426 -3.30 -15.85 17.49
CA PRO A 426 -3.12 -17.21 16.96
C PRO A 426 -4.39 -17.77 16.30
N THR A 427 -5.57 -17.48 16.82
CA THR A 427 -6.85 -17.92 16.25
C THR A 427 -7.10 -17.29 14.88
N GLU A 428 -6.89 -15.98 14.75
CA GLU A 428 -7.01 -15.28 13.47
C GLU A 428 -5.97 -15.77 12.46
N THR A 429 -4.76 -16.06 12.92
CA THR A 429 -3.70 -16.66 12.10
C THR A 429 -4.12 -18.02 11.57
N ALA A 430 -4.62 -18.90 12.43
CA ALA A 430 -5.07 -20.24 12.03
C ALA A 430 -6.24 -20.19 11.04
N ASN A 431 -7.17 -19.24 11.21
CA ASN A 431 -8.29 -19.03 10.30
C ASN A 431 -7.84 -18.52 8.92
N THR A 432 -6.84 -17.62 8.91
CA THR A 432 -6.36 -16.97 7.68
C THR A 432 -5.35 -17.84 6.92
N LEU A 433 -4.52 -18.61 7.64
CA LEU A 433 -3.46 -19.47 7.05
C LEU A 433 -3.83 -20.97 7.14
N ARG A 434 -5.10 -21.31 6.97
CA ARG A 434 -5.56 -22.70 7.09
C ARG A 434 -5.18 -23.54 5.88
N GLY A 435 -4.92 -24.82 6.10
CA GLY A 435 -4.58 -25.77 5.03
C GLY A 435 -3.28 -25.44 4.27
N GLY A 436 -2.40 -24.59 4.83
CA GLY A 436 -1.18 -24.13 4.18
C GLY A 436 -1.39 -23.01 3.14
N TRP A 437 -2.60 -22.43 3.09
CA TRP A 437 -2.98 -21.36 2.17
C TRP A 437 -3.34 -20.08 2.92
N LEU A 438 -2.95 -18.94 2.38
CA LEU A 438 -3.48 -17.64 2.76
C LEU A 438 -4.85 -17.46 2.10
N HIS A 439 -5.89 -17.49 2.90
CA HIS A 439 -7.25 -17.17 2.50
C HIS A 439 -7.43 -15.66 2.46
N THR A 440 -7.54 -15.09 1.25
CA THR A 440 -7.49 -13.63 1.06
C THR A 440 -8.78 -12.92 1.48
N GLY A 441 -9.90 -13.66 1.51
CA GLY A 441 -11.23 -13.08 1.67
C GLY A 441 -11.71 -12.33 0.42
N ASP A 442 -10.99 -12.41 -0.70
CA ASP A 442 -11.40 -11.87 -1.99
C ASP A 442 -11.93 -13.00 -2.88
N ILE A 443 -13.06 -12.76 -3.54
CA ILE A 443 -13.67 -13.69 -4.50
C ILE A 443 -13.08 -13.41 -5.87
N ALA A 444 -12.62 -14.45 -6.54
CA ALA A 444 -12.01 -14.36 -7.85
C ALA A 444 -12.41 -15.51 -8.77
N VAL A 445 -12.10 -15.35 -10.03
CA VAL A 445 -12.18 -16.38 -11.07
C VAL A 445 -10.82 -16.47 -11.74
N MET A 446 -10.35 -17.68 -12.01
CA MET A 446 -9.18 -17.95 -12.83
C MET A 446 -9.66 -18.45 -14.21
N ASP A 447 -9.10 -17.95 -15.31
CA ASP A 447 -9.36 -18.48 -16.64
C ASP A 447 -8.46 -19.70 -16.96
N GLU A 448 -8.66 -20.31 -18.12
CA GLU A 448 -7.92 -21.52 -18.55
C GLU A 448 -6.42 -21.26 -18.74
N ASP A 449 -6.02 -20.02 -19.00
CA ASP A 449 -4.62 -19.60 -19.16
C ASP A 449 -3.97 -19.16 -17.83
N GLY A 450 -4.75 -19.12 -16.75
CA GLY A 450 -4.26 -18.77 -15.42
C GLY A 450 -4.20 -17.27 -15.12
N TYR A 451 -4.97 -16.45 -15.83
CA TYR A 451 -5.23 -15.05 -15.44
C TYR A 451 -6.35 -15.01 -14.41
N PHE A 452 -6.16 -14.21 -13.38
CA PHE A 452 -7.12 -14.04 -12.30
C PHE A 452 -7.88 -12.72 -12.44
N ARG A 453 -9.17 -12.75 -12.12
CA ARG A 453 -10.02 -11.56 -12.05
C ARG A 453 -10.73 -11.51 -10.70
N ILE A 454 -10.58 -10.42 -9.96
CA ILE A 454 -11.34 -10.21 -8.72
C ILE A 454 -12.79 -9.88 -9.07
N VAL A 455 -13.68 -10.65 -8.48
CA VAL A 455 -15.13 -10.45 -8.60
C VAL A 455 -15.61 -9.49 -7.51
N ASP A 456 -15.29 -9.80 -6.23
CA ASP A 456 -15.59 -8.92 -5.08
C ASP A 456 -14.88 -9.40 -3.81
N ARG A 457 -15.25 -8.82 -2.67
CA ARG A 457 -14.88 -9.32 -1.35
C ARG A 457 -15.96 -10.21 -0.76
N LYS A 458 -15.57 -11.35 -0.20
CA LYS A 458 -16.48 -12.32 0.43
C LYS A 458 -17.42 -11.66 1.46
N LYS A 459 -16.92 -10.70 2.23
CA LYS A 459 -17.67 -9.96 3.25
C LYS A 459 -18.55 -8.83 2.72
N ASP A 460 -18.23 -8.29 1.54
CA ASP A 460 -18.97 -7.19 0.92
C ASP A 460 -20.07 -7.74 -0.03
N MET A 461 -20.07 -9.06 -0.26
CA MET A 461 -21.08 -9.76 -1.04
C MET A 461 -22.46 -9.56 -0.43
N ILE A 462 -23.39 -9.09 -1.25
CA ILE A 462 -24.77 -8.80 -0.85
C ILE A 462 -25.58 -10.11 -0.93
N LEU A 463 -26.13 -10.52 0.18
CA LEU A 463 -27.01 -11.68 0.26
C LEU A 463 -28.43 -11.30 -0.16
N GLY A 464 -28.68 -11.34 -1.45
CA GLY A 464 -29.96 -10.96 -2.05
C GLY A 464 -31.10 -11.88 -1.66
N ALA A 465 -32.34 -11.38 -1.79
CA ALA A 465 -33.54 -12.19 -1.57
C ALA A 465 -33.56 -13.40 -2.51
N GLY A 466 -33.84 -14.58 -1.96
CA GLY A 466 -33.83 -15.84 -2.70
C GLY A 466 -32.47 -16.54 -2.75
N GLY A 467 -31.48 -16.07 -1.93
CA GLY A 467 -30.18 -16.73 -1.82
C GLY A 467 -29.19 -16.39 -2.95
N PHE A 468 -29.47 -15.34 -3.72
CA PHE A 468 -28.56 -14.89 -4.77
C PHE A 468 -27.38 -14.12 -4.18
N ASN A 469 -26.17 -14.51 -4.53
CA ASN A 469 -24.97 -13.73 -4.29
C ASN A 469 -24.89 -12.58 -5.30
N ILE A 470 -24.92 -11.34 -4.79
CA ILE A 470 -24.78 -10.14 -5.60
C ILE A 470 -23.45 -9.49 -5.24
N TYR A 471 -22.64 -9.23 -6.23
CA TYR A 471 -21.32 -8.66 -6.04
C TYR A 471 -21.35 -7.15 -6.30
N PRO A 472 -21.11 -6.30 -5.27
CA PRO A 472 -21.07 -4.85 -5.42
C PRO A 472 -20.23 -4.37 -6.59
N ARG A 473 -19.08 -4.98 -6.84
CA ARG A 473 -18.17 -4.59 -7.92
C ARG A 473 -18.80 -4.76 -9.31
N GLU A 474 -19.62 -5.78 -9.54
CA GLU A 474 -20.29 -5.93 -10.83
C GLU A 474 -21.26 -4.76 -11.12
N ILE A 475 -21.90 -4.24 -10.08
CA ILE A 475 -22.77 -3.06 -10.19
C ILE A 475 -21.94 -1.80 -10.42
N GLU A 476 -20.82 -1.67 -9.68
CA GLU A 476 -19.91 -0.54 -9.78
C GLU A 476 -19.26 -0.48 -11.18
N ASP A 477 -18.77 -1.61 -11.69
CA ASP A 477 -18.13 -1.69 -13.01
C ASP A 477 -19.09 -1.22 -14.12
N VAL A 478 -20.36 -1.65 -14.08
CA VAL A 478 -21.39 -1.18 -15.02
C VAL A 478 -21.62 0.33 -14.87
N LEU A 479 -21.72 0.84 -13.65
CA LEU A 479 -21.96 2.26 -13.41
C LEU A 479 -20.76 3.16 -13.74
N TYR A 480 -19.54 2.64 -13.71
CA TYR A 480 -18.36 3.37 -14.21
C TYR A 480 -18.39 3.58 -15.74
N GLU A 481 -19.14 2.76 -16.50
CA GLU A 481 -19.36 2.96 -17.95
C GLU A 481 -20.37 4.08 -18.23
N HIS A 482 -21.17 4.50 -17.24
CA HIS A 482 -22.13 5.57 -17.40
C HIS A 482 -21.42 6.92 -17.63
N PRO A 483 -21.75 7.68 -18.70
CA PRO A 483 -20.99 8.86 -19.12
C PRO A 483 -20.86 9.95 -18.05
N LYS A 484 -21.86 10.07 -17.17
CA LYS A 484 -21.93 11.11 -16.12
C LYS A 484 -21.34 10.68 -14.78
N VAL A 485 -21.06 9.39 -14.56
CA VAL A 485 -20.54 8.90 -13.28
C VAL A 485 -19.04 9.11 -13.19
N LYS A 486 -18.59 9.71 -12.08
CA LYS A 486 -17.19 9.88 -11.71
C LYS A 486 -16.74 8.78 -10.76
N GLU A 487 -17.54 8.52 -9.73
CA GLU A 487 -17.26 7.52 -8.71
C GLU A 487 -18.54 6.84 -8.25
N VAL A 488 -18.43 5.58 -7.90
CA VAL A 488 -19.57 4.80 -7.39
C VAL A 488 -19.11 3.81 -6.34
N ALA A 489 -19.97 3.55 -5.35
CA ALA A 489 -19.85 2.45 -4.41
C ALA A 489 -21.20 1.78 -4.20
N ALA A 490 -21.24 0.46 -4.25
CA ALA A 490 -22.41 -0.33 -3.95
C ALA A 490 -22.28 -1.03 -2.59
N VAL A 491 -23.35 -1.08 -1.81
CA VAL A 491 -23.44 -1.79 -0.53
C VAL A 491 -24.76 -2.53 -0.42
N GLY A 492 -24.78 -3.63 0.36
CA GLY A 492 -26.00 -4.35 0.71
C GLY A 492 -26.71 -3.68 1.89
N VAL A 493 -27.95 -3.23 1.69
CA VAL A 493 -28.76 -2.68 2.77
C VAL A 493 -29.87 -3.66 3.14
N PRO A 494 -30.07 -3.97 4.44
CA PRO A 494 -31.13 -4.86 4.89
C PRO A 494 -32.51 -4.32 4.52
N VAL A 495 -33.39 -5.19 4.03
CA VAL A 495 -34.79 -4.84 3.72
C VAL A 495 -35.72 -5.85 4.40
N GLY A 496 -35.99 -5.62 5.67
CA GLY A 496 -36.82 -6.50 6.50
C GLY A 496 -36.24 -7.93 6.59
N GLU A 497 -37.13 -8.93 6.73
CA GLU A 497 -36.74 -10.35 6.78
C GLU A 497 -36.33 -10.97 5.43
N LYS A 498 -36.35 -10.18 4.34
CA LYS A 498 -36.17 -10.67 2.97
C LYS A 498 -34.71 -10.62 2.47
N GLY A 499 -33.74 -10.43 3.36
CA GLY A 499 -32.33 -10.29 3.00
C GLY A 499 -31.93 -8.85 2.63
N GLU A 500 -30.86 -8.71 1.87
CA GLU A 500 -30.29 -7.41 1.49
C GLU A 500 -30.69 -6.99 0.08
N ARG A 501 -30.60 -5.68 -0.20
CA ARG A 501 -30.76 -5.10 -1.53
C ARG A 501 -29.60 -4.15 -1.82
N PRO A 502 -29.12 -4.13 -3.08
CA PRO A 502 -28.06 -3.20 -3.44
C PRO A 502 -28.55 -1.74 -3.34
N LYS A 503 -27.73 -0.91 -2.70
CA LYS A 503 -27.80 0.55 -2.73
C LYS A 503 -26.51 1.09 -3.31
N VAL A 504 -26.60 2.09 -4.21
CA VAL A 504 -25.45 2.73 -4.83
C VAL A 504 -25.29 4.17 -4.36
N PHE A 505 -24.07 4.56 -4.05
CA PHE A 505 -23.66 5.93 -3.76
C PHE A 505 -22.85 6.45 -4.94
N ILE A 506 -23.26 7.56 -5.53
CA ILE A 506 -22.73 8.05 -6.81
C ILE A 506 -22.19 9.46 -6.66
N VAL A 507 -20.99 9.70 -7.16
CA VAL A 507 -20.43 11.03 -7.41
C VAL A 507 -20.45 11.27 -8.92
N LEU A 508 -21.10 12.34 -9.34
CA LEU A 508 -21.16 12.73 -10.75
C LEU A 508 -19.90 13.51 -11.17
N LYS A 509 -19.62 13.53 -12.46
CA LYS A 509 -18.59 14.39 -13.05
C LYS A 509 -18.98 15.85 -12.88
N GLU A 510 -18.00 16.73 -12.85
CA GLU A 510 -18.21 18.17 -12.67
C GLU A 510 -19.11 18.74 -13.79
N GLY A 511 -20.15 19.46 -13.37
CA GLY A 511 -21.16 20.03 -14.28
C GLY A 511 -22.24 19.07 -14.76
N GLU A 512 -22.15 17.76 -14.45
CA GLU A 512 -23.16 16.78 -14.82
C GLU A 512 -24.30 16.69 -13.81
N THR A 513 -25.48 16.33 -14.29
CA THR A 513 -26.66 16.03 -13.48
C THR A 513 -27.29 14.72 -13.95
N ALA A 514 -27.77 13.90 -13.03
CA ALA A 514 -28.51 12.68 -13.33
C ALA A 514 -29.64 12.48 -12.33
N THR A 515 -30.69 11.78 -12.73
CA THR A 515 -31.78 11.37 -11.84
C THR A 515 -31.56 9.93 -11.37
N GLU A 516 -32.19 9.55 -10.26
CA GLU A 516 -32.18 8.15 -9.79
C GLU A 516 -32.70 7.20 -10.87
N GLU A 517 -33.78 7.60 -11.59
CA GLU A 517 -34.39 6.77 -12.63
C GLU A 517 -33.45 6.58 -13.83
N GLU A 518 -32.68 7.60 -14.22
CA GLU A 518 -31.65 7.50 -15.26
C GLU A 518 -30.60 6.45 -14.91
N ILE A 519 -30.11 6.46 -13.67
CA ILE A 519 -29.14 5.49 -13.17
C ILE A 519 -29.72 4.07 -13.11
N LEU A 520 -30.94 3.94 -12.59
CA LEU A 520 -31.62 2.65 -12.48
C LEU A 520 -31.93 2.06 -13.85
N GLU A 521 -32.34 2.88 -14.81
CA GLU A 521 -32.63 2.43 -16.19
C GLU A 521 -31.34 1.94 -16.88
N PHE A 522 -30.23 2.65 -16.69
CA PHE A 522 -28.93 2.21 -17.17
C PHE A 522 -28.53 0.84 -16.57
N CYS A 523 -28.76 0.65 -15.26
CA CYS A 523 -28.53 -0.62 -14.61
C CYS A 523 -29.44 -1.74 -15.15
N ARG A 524 -30.74 -1.48 -15.40
CA ARG A 524 -31.67 -2.47 -15.96
C ARG A 524 -31.28 -2.97 -17.35
N GLN A 525 -30.67 -2.11 -18.14
CA GLN A 525 -30.20 -2.45 -19.49
C GLN A 525 -28.92 -3.30 -19.47
N ASN A 526 -28.12 -3.22 -18.41
CA ASN A 526 -26.78 -3.80 -18.37
C ASN A 526 -26.59 -4.87 -17.27
N LEU A 527 -27.55 -5.05 -16.36
CA LEU A 527 -27.49 -6.00 -15.24
C LEU A 527 -28.68 -6.95 -15.22
N ALA A 528 -28.45 -8.15 -14.68
CA ALA A 528 -29.53 -9.06 -14.37
C ALA A 528 -30.52 -8.44 -13.35
N PRO A 529 -31.84 -8.69 -13.43
CA PRO A 529 -32.83 -7.99 -12.59
C PRO A 529 -32.58 -8.03 -11.09
N TYR A 530 -32.01 -9.11 -10.57
CA TYR A 530 -31.72 -9.25 -9.13
C TYR A 530 -30.50 -8.43 -8.67
N LYS A 531 -29.63 -8.00 -9.60
CA LYS A 531 -28.46 -7.15 -9.35
C LYS A 531 -28.77 -5.65 -9.43
N VAL A 532 -29.90 -5.26 -10.03
CA VAL A 532 -30.26 -3.86 -10.19
C VAL A 532 -30.42 -3.22 -8.81
N PRO A 533 -29.76 -2.09 -8.54
CA PRO A 533 -29.89 -1.36 -7.27
C PRO A 533 -31.33 -1.00 -6.97
N LYS A 534 -31.72 -1.08 -5.71
CA LYS A 534 -33.04 -0.61 -5.27
C LYS A 534 -33.00 0.86 -4.85
N PHE A 535 -31.83 1.36 -4.45
CA PHE A 535 -31.66 2.69 -3.93
C PHE A 535 -30.47 3.37 -4.59
N VAL A 536 -30.59 4.65 -4.91
CA VAL A 536 -29.52 5.51 -5.43
C VAL A 536 -29.37 6.71 -4.50
N GLU A 537 -28.15 7.07 -4.13
CA GLU A 537 -27.86 8.27 -3.36
C GLU A 537 -26.70 9.03 -4.01
N PHE A 538 -26.93 10.28 -4.39
CA PHE A 538 -25.87 11.15 -4.91
C PHE A 538 -25.09 11.81 -3.80
N ARG A 539 -23.78 11.91 -3.96
CA ARG A 539 -22.82 12.49 -3.01
C ARG A 539 -21.84 13.41 -3.73
N ASP A 540 -21.30 14.38 -3.01
CA ASP A 540 -20.21 15.24 -3.50
C ASP A 540 -18.88 14.48 -3.51
N GLU A 541 -18.67 13.60 -2.51
CA GLU A 541 -17.50 12.73 -2.38
C GLU A 541 -17.84 11.40 -1.67
N LEU A 542 -17.02 10.38 -1.90
CA LEU A 542 -17.08 9.11 -1.18
C LEU A 542 -15.96 9.02 -0.13
N PRO A 543 -16.19 8.36 1.03
CA PRO A 543 -15.16 8.16 2.03
C PRO A 543 -14.07 7.22 1.50
N LYS A 544 -12.79 7.63 1.64
CA LYS A 544 -11.64 6.90 1.10
C LYS A 544 -10.49 6.78 2.09
N THR A 545 -9.69 5.72 1.92
CA THR A 545 -8.38 5.61 2.56
C THR A 545 -7.38 6.59 1.93
N MET A 546 -6.19 6.72 2.54
CA MET A 546 -5.08 7.51 1.97
C MET A 546 -4.59 6.99 0.60
N VAL A 547 -4.76 5.72 0.33
CA VAL A 547 -4.44 5.09 -0.96
C VAL A 547 -5.63 5.11 -1.93
N GLY A 548 -6.66 5.93 -1.66
CA GLY A 548 -7.80 6.15 -2.56
C GLY A 548 -8.85 5.05 -2.60
N LYS A 549 -8.75 4.01 -1.72
CA LYS A 549 -9.75 2.94 -1.66
C LYS A 549 -11.02 3.41 -0.97
N ILE A 550 -12.18 3.21 -1.61
CA ILE A 550 -13.48 3.57 -1.05
C ILE A 550 -13.78 2.70 0.19
N LEU A 551 -14.28 3.34 1.24
CA LEU A 551 -14.62 2.72 2.52
C LEU A 551 -16.11 2.35 2.56
N ARG A 552 -16.51 1.25 1.88
CA ARG A 552 -17.90 0.76 1.83
C ARG A 552 -18.50 0.58 3.24
N ARG A 553 -17.69 0.14 4.21
CA ARG A 553 -18.14 -0.01 5.60
C ARG A 553 -18.69 1.29 6.19
N VAL A 554 -18.04 2.42 5.92
CA VAL A 554 -18.49 3.72 6.43
C VAL A 554 -19.85 4.07 5.83
N LEU A 555 -20.02 3.84 4.52
CA LEU A 555 -21.30 4.07 3.83
C LEU A 555 -22.42 3.18 4.37
N LEU A 556 -22.11 1.92 4.65
CA LEU A 556 -23.08 0.98 5.23
C LEU A 556 -23.45 1.37 6.68
N GLU A 557 -22.47 1.74 7.50
CA GLU A 557 -22.70 2.19 8.89
C GLU A 557 -23.58 3.46 8.95
N GLU A 558 -23.36 4.41 8.02
CA GLU A 558 -24.20 5.61 7.88
C GLU A 558 -25.63 5.24 7.52
N GLU A 559 -25.81 4.28 6.62
CA GLU A 559 -27.13 3.85 6.17
C GLU A 559 -27.90 3.10 7.25
N LEU A 560 -27.22 2.22 7.98
CA LEU A 560 -27.84 1.49 9.11
C LEU A 560 -28.31 2.46 10.22
N LYS A 561 -27.53 3.52 10.50
CA LYS A 561 -27.95 4.58 11.43
C LYS A 561 -29.19 5.32 10.96
N LYS A 562 -29.24 5.71 9.66
CA LYS A 562 -30.42 6.35 9.07
C LYS A 562 -31.68 5.48 9.14
N GLN A 563 -31.51 4.16 9.05
CA GLN A 563 -32.63 3.22 9.16
C GLN A 563 -33.12 3.08 10.62
N GLN A 564 -32.21 3.06 11.59
CA GLN A 564 -32.56 3.05 13.03
C GLN A 564 -33.31 4.32 13.43
N GLU A 565 -32.83 5.51 13.03
CA GLU A 565 -33.48 6.80 13.33
C GLU A 565 -34.87 6.97 12.66
N LYS A 566 -35.20 6.17 11.64
CA LYS A 566 -36.54 6.17 11.03
C LYS A 566 -37.51 5.20 11.69
N THR A 567 -37.00 4.31 12.54
CA THR A 567 -37.77 3.27 13.21
C THR A 567 -38.12 3.66 14.66
N ASP A 568 -37.34 4.56 15.26
CA ASP A 568 -37.59 5.24 16.51
C ASP A 568 -38.49 6.49 16.28
#